data_1a3994c757d813ca14cd12940ee06f01
#
_entry.id   1a3994c757d813ca14cd12940ee06f01
#
_cell.length_a   1.000
_cell.length_b   1.000
_cell.length_c   1.000
_cell.angle_alpha   90.00
_cell.angle_beta   90.00
_cell.angle_gamma   90.00
#
_symmetry.space_group_name_H-M   'P 1'
#
loop_
_entity.id
_entity.type
_entity.pdbx_description
1 polymer ?
#
loop_
_entity_poly.entity_id
_entity_poly.type
_entity_poly.pdbx_seq_one_letter_code
_entity_poly.pdbx_strand_id
1 'polypeptide(L)'
;MAGINDREKALENKFAHDQELKFKSMARRNKLLGHWAAGLLGKDKDAYATEVVVADFEEAGDEDVFRKLRTDFDAAGVTVADHDIRTKMVDLLAEAAAQIEKQS
;
A
#
# COMPACT_ATOMS: atom_id res chain seq x y z
N MET A 1 -7.75 -3.36 21.98
CA MET A 1 -6.54 -2.78 21.37
C MET A 1 -6.75 -2.60 19.89
N ALA A 2 -6.46 -1.42 19.39
CA ALA A 2 -6.55 -1.15 17.95
C ALA A 2 -5.47 -1.91 17.22
N GLY A 3 -5.83 -2.73 16.26
CA GLY A 3 -4.91 -3.49 15.44
C GLY A 3 -5.16 -3.24 13.96
N ILE A 4 -4.45 -3.97 13.11
CA ILE A 4 -4.60 -3.85 11.66
C ILE A 4 -6.06 -4.08 11.26
N ASN A 5 -6.72 -5.09 11.84
CA ASN A 5 -8.10 -5.42 11.51
C ASN A 5 -9.06 -4.27 11.82
N ASP A 6 -8.84 -3.56 12.92
CA ASP A 6 -9.69 -2.44 13.30
C ASP A 6 -9.51 -1.27 12.31
N ARG A 7 -8.27 -1.01 11.91
CA ARG A 7 -7.97 0.02 10.91
C ARG A 7 -8.54 -0.34 9.54
N GLU A 8 -8.43 -1.60 9.15
CA GLU A 8 -8.99 -2.08 7.88
C GLU A 8 -10.51 -1.90 7.86
N LYS A 9 -11.19 -2.26 8.95
CA LYS A 9 -12.64 -2.09 9.05
C LYS A 9 -13.05 -0.62 8.97
N ALA A 10 -12.31 0.26 9.62
CA ALA A 10 -12.59 1.69 9.57
C ALA A 10 -12.45 2.21 8.14
N LEU A 11 -11.42 1.78 7.40
CA LEU A 11 -11.23 2.17 6.01
C LEU A 11 -12.32 1.57 5.11
N GLU A 12 -12.69 0.31 5.32
CA GLU A 12 -13.77 -0.34 4.56
C GLU A 12 -15.09 0.41 4.73
N ASN A 13 -15.42 0.78 5.97
CA ASN A 13 -16.63 1.54 6.26
C ASN A 13 -16.63 2.90 5.56
N LYS A 14 -15.49 3.57 5.58
CA LYS A 14 -15.31 4.86 4.91
C LYS A 14 -15.51 4.73 3.39
N PHE A 15 -14.89 3.71 2.80
CA PHE A 15 -14.94 3.50 1.36
C PHE A 15 -16.26 2.91 0.88
N ALA A 16 -17.07 2.35 1.78
CA ALA A 16 -18.38 1.81 1.40
C ALA A 16 -19.29 2.86 0.80
N HIS A 17 -19.08 4.13 1.17
CA HIS A 17 -19.92 5.24 0.69
C HIS A 17 -19.25 6.09 -0.38
N ASP A 18 -17.97 5.85 -0.69
CA ASP A 18 -17.25 6.67 -1.67
C ASP A 18 -16.24 5.83 -2.46
N GLN A 19 -16.70 5.32 -3.59
CA GLN A 19 -15.88 4.50 -4.49
C GLN A 19 -14.73 5.30 -5.11
N GLU A 20 -14.96 6.58 -5.40
CA GLU A 20 -13.92 7.42 -5.97
C GLU A 20 -12.80 7.65 -4.96
N LEU A 21 -13.15 7.92 -3.70
CA LEU A 21 -12.16 8.07 -2.63
C LEU A 21 -11.33 6.79 -2.50
N LYS A 22 -11.97 5.63 -2.52
CA LYS A 22 -11.28 4.35 -2.43
C LYS A 22 -10.27 4.19 -3.58
N PHE A 23 -10.73 4.43 -4.80
CA PHE A 23 -9.90 4.26 -5.99
C PHE A 23 -8.66 5.17 -5.95
N LYS A 24 -8.88 6.46 -5.67
CA LYS A 24 -7.78 7.43 -5.58
C LYS A 24 -6.84 7.12 -4.43
N SER A 25 -7.38 6.69 -3.30
CA SER A 25 -6.57 6.35 -2.13
C SER A 25 -5.70 5.13 -2.38
N MET A 26 -6.23 4.11 -3.06
CA MET A 26 -5.46 2.91 -3.40
C MET A 26 -4.30 3.25 -4.34
N ALA A 27 -4.54 4.07 -5.34
CA ALA A 27 -3.48 4.50 -6.27
C ALA A 27 -2.39 5.28 -5.54
N ARG A 28 -2.77 6.20 -4.67
CA ARG A 28 -1.82 6.98 -3.86
C ARG A 28 -1.08 6.08 -2.87
N ARG A 29 -1.79 5.14 -2.22
CA ARG A 29 -1.19 4.17 -1.32
C ARG A 29 -0.08 3.40 -2.01
N ASN A 30 -0.33 2.92 -3.23
CA ASN A 30 0.65 2.13 -3.98
C ASN A 30 1.90 2.94 -4.28
N LYS A 31 1.75 4.22 -4.60
CA LYS A 31 2.88 5.11 -4.81
C LYS A 31 3.70 5.30 -3.52
N LEU A 32 3.04 5.58 -2.41
CA LEU A 32 3.71 5.76 -1.12
C LEU A 32 4.40 4.49 -0.66
N LEU A 33 3.73 3.35 -0.84
CA LEU A 33 4.28 2.04 -0.49
C LEU A 33 5.51 1.72 -1.34
N GLY A 34 5.45 2.02 -2.63
CA GLY A 34 6.58 1.84 -3.53
C GLY A 34 7.77 2.70 -3.13
N HIS A 35 7.55 3.94 -2.74
CA HIS A 35 8.62 4.83 -2.27
C HIS A 35 9.27 4.28 -1.00
N TRP A 36 8.46 3.81 -0.05
CA TRP A 36 8.97 3.22 1.17
C TRP A 36 9.83 1.98 0.90
N ALA A 37 9.32 1.06 0.09
CA ALA A 37 10.03 -0.17 -0.23
C ALA A 37 11.31 0.11 -1.03
N ALA A 38 11.26 1.05 -1.97
CA ALA A 38 12.43 1.42 -2.78
C ALA A 38 13.58 1.92 -1.91
N GLY A 39 13.27 2.66 -0.85
CA GLY A 39 14.28 3.13 0.10
C GLY A 39 15.02 1.97 0.77
N LEU A 40 14.29 0.90 1.10
CA LEU A 40 14.88 -0.30 1.70
C LEU A 40 15.61 -1.18 0.67
N LEU A 41 15.13 -1.19 -0.56
CA LEU A 41 15.69 -2.00 -1.64
C LEU A 41 16.88 -1.33 -2.34
N GLY A 42 17.07 -0.03 -2.14
CA GLY A 42 18.11 0.72 -2.85
C GLY A 42 17.77 0.94 -4.31
N LYS A 43 16.48 1.04 -4.63
CA LYS A 43 15.99 1.24 -6.00
C LYS A 43 15.47 2.65 -6.19
N ASP A 44 15.34 3.06 -7.47
CA ASP A 44 14.71 4.33 -7.80
C ASP A 44 13.25 4.31 -7.34
N LYS A 45 12.86 5.30 -6.53
CA LYS A 45 11.55 5.30 -5.88
C LYS A 45 10.40 5.41 -6.88
N ASP A 46 10.54 6.24 -7.91
CA ASP A 46 9.46 6.45 -8.88
C ASP A 46 9.31 5.24 -9.81
N ALA A 47 10.41 4.65 -10.24
CA ALA A 47 10.37 3.44 -11.06
C ALA A 47 9.76 2.28 -10.27
N TYR A 48 10.16 2.11 -9.02
CA TYR A 48 9.62 1.04 -8.21
C TYR A 48 8.14 1.26 -7.87
N ALA A 49 7.75 2.51 -7.59
CA ALA A 49 6.35 2.83 -7.35
C ALA A 49 5.48 2.45 -8.56
N THR A 50 5.97 2.67 -9.78
CA THR A 50 5.26 2.25 -10.99
C THR A 50 5.08 0.73 -11.02
N GLU A 51 6.11 -0.04 -10.64
CA GLU A 51 6.00 -1.50 -10.56
C GLU A 51 4.91 -1.94 -9.57
N VAL A 52 4.81 -1.27 -8.43
CA VAL A 52 3.80 -1.58 -7.42
C VAL A 52 2.40 -1.29 -7.95
N VAL A 53 2.22 -0.16 -8.63
CA VAL A 53 0.93 0.20 -9.25
C VAL A 53 0.53 -0.85 -10.29
N VAL A 54 1.46 -1.28 -11.13
CA VAL A 54 1.19 -2.31 -12.14
C VAL A 54 0.80 -3.64 -11.48
N ALA A 55 1.50 -4.03 -10.41
CA ALA A 55 1.19 -5.27 -9.70
C ALA A 55 -0.24 -5.27 -9.16
N ASP A 56 -0.73 -4.11 -8.70
CA ASP A 56 -2.08 -3.99 -8.15
C ASP A 56 -3.18 -4.23 -9.20
N PHE A 57 -2.86 -4.10 -10.49
CA PHE A 57 -3.83 -4.36 -11.55
C PHE A 57 -3.93 -5.83 -11.96
N GLU A 58 -3.05 -6.70 -11.47
CA GLU A 58 -3.02 -8.10 -11.91
C GLU A 58 -4.19 -8.91 -11.38
N GLU A 59 -4.59 -8.68 -10.14
CA GLU A 59 -5.74 -9.34 -9.53
C GLU A 59 -6.51 -8.36 -8.64
N ALA A 60 -7.74 -8.72 -8.34
CA ALA A 60 -8.53 -7.96 -7.36
C ALA A 60 -7.97 -8.21 -5.95
N GLY A 61 -7.86 -7.16 -5.15
CA GLY A 61 -7.40 -7.24 -3.77
C GLY A 61 -5.92 -6.91 -3.62
N ASP A 62 -5.43 -6.97 -2.39
CA ASP A 62 -4.09 -6.50 -2.04
C ASP A 62 -3.00 -7.58 -2.04
N GLU A 63 -3.37 -8.84 -2.27
CA GLU A 63 -2.40 -9.94 -2.19
C GLU A 63 -1.29 -9.83 -3.23
N ASP A 64 -1.59 -9.33 -4.43
CA ASP A 64 -0.57 -9.16 -5.46
C ASP A 64 0.46 -8.13 -5.06
N VAL A 65 0.03 -7.04 -4.43
CA VAL A 65 0.93 -6.01 -3.92
C VAL A 65 1.82 -6.60 -2.81
N PHE A 66 1.22 -7.33 -1.90
CA PHE A 66 1.97 -8.00 -0.83
C PHE A 66 3.03 -8.95 -1.41
N ARG A 67 2.63 -9.82 -2.35
CA ARG A 67 3.56 -10.77 -2.96
C ARG A 67 4.70 -10.09 -3.69
N LYS A 68 4.41 -8.99 -4.37
CA LYS A 68 5.46 -8.23 -5.06
C LYS A 68 6.51 -7.74 -4.08
N LEU A 69 6.09 -7.11 -2.99
CA LEU A 69 7.03 -6.60 -1.99
C LEU A 69 7.77 -7.74 -1.32
N ARG A 70 7.08 -8.83 -0.95
CA ARG A 70 7.71 -10.00 -0.33
C ARG A 70 8.81 -10.56 -1.22
N THR A 71 8.49 -10.78 -2.50
CA THR A 71 9.44 -11.31 -3.47
C THR A 71 10.65 -10.41 -3.62
N ASP A 72 10.44 -9.10 -3.74
CA ASP A 72 11.52 -8.15 -3.97
C ASP A 72 12.41 -7.99 -2.73
N PHE A 73 11.83 -7.94 -1.53
CA PHE A 73 12.62 -7.91 -0.30
C PHE A 73 13.47 -9.17 -0.15
N ASP A 74 12.89 -10.35 -0.40
CA ASP A 74 13.61 -11.61 -0.29
C ASP A 74 14.76 -11.68 -1.30
N ALA A 75 14.51 -11.27 -2.54
CA ALA A 75 15.52 -11.27 -3.60
C ALA A 75 16.68 -10.32 -3.28
N ALA A 76 16.41 -9.21 -2.61
CA ALA A 76 17.42 -8.23 -2.25
C ALA A 76 18.12 -8.54 -0.92
N GLY A 77 17.68 -9.59 -0.21
CA GLY A 77 18.22 -9.93 1.09
C GLY A 77 17.84 -8.95 2.19
N VAL A 78 16.75 -8.21 1.99
CA VAL A 78 16.24 -7.25 2.97
C VAL A 78 15.29 -7.96 3.92
N THR A 79 15.57 -7.90 5.22
CA THR A 79 14.76 -8.57 6.24
C THR A 79 13.61 -7.67 6.66
N VAL A 80 12.40 -7.99 6.20
CA VAL A 80 11.17 -7.32 6.58
C VAL A 80 10.12 -8.40 6.85
N ALA A 81 9.49 -8.35 8.02
CA ALA A 81 8.47 -9.34 8.37
C ALA A 81 7.18 -9.11 7.57
N ASP A 82 6.44 -10.19 7.32
CA ASP A 82 5.14 -10.11 6.64
C ASP A 82 4.20 -9.14 7.34
N HIS A 83 4.16 -9.19 8.66
CA HIS A 83 3.33 -8.30 9.47
C HIS A 83 3.68 -6.82 9.22
N ASP A 84 4.96 -6.52 9.08
CA ASP A 84 5.42 -5.14 8.84
C ASP A 84 4.97 -4.64 7.47
N ILE A 85 5.02 -5.51 6.46
CA ILE A 85 4.55 -5.16 5.12
C ILE A 85 3.04 -4.87 5.17
N ARG A 86 2.26 -5.75 5.80
CA ARG A 86 0.81 -5.59 5.90
C ARG A 86 0.42 -4.36 6.69
N THR A 87 1.11 -4.09 7.80
CA THR A 87 0.87 -2.89 8.60
C THR A 87 1.13 -1.64 7.77
N LYS A 88 2.23 -1.63 7.01
CA LYS A 88 2.56 -0.50 6.16
C LYS A 88 1.51 -0.28 5.08
N MET A 89 1.00 -1.35 4.50
CA MET A 89 -0.06 -1.26 3.49
C MET A 89 -1.30 -0.58 4.05
N VAL A 90 -1.71 -0.93 5.27
CA VAL A 90 -2.89 -0.34 5.91
C VAL A 90 -2.62 1.11 6.34
N ASP A 91 -1.47 1.36 6.97
CA ASP A 91 -1.12 2.70 7.45
C ASP A 91 -1.02 3.70 6.30
N LEU A 92 -0.39 3.29 5.19
CA LEU A 92 -0.25 4.17 4.03
C LEU A 92 -1.56 4.38 3.30
N LEU A 93 -2.48 3.40 3.33
CA LEU A 93 -3.80 3.59 2.78
C LEU A 93 -4.58 4.65 3.58
N ALA A 94 -4.50 4.61 4.90
CA ALA A 94 -5.13 5.61 5.75
C ALA A 94 -4.54 7.00 5.48
N GLU A 95 -3.21 7.08 5.37
CA GLU A 95 -2.53 8.35 5.05
C GLU A 95 -2.93 8.86 3.68
N ALA A 96 -2.99 7.97 2.69
CA ALA A 96 -3.38 8.34 1.32
C ALA A 96 -4.81 8.89 1.31
N ALA A 97 -5.74 8.25 2.01
CA ALA A 97 -7.12 8.71 2.09
C ALA A 97 -7.19 10.11 2.72
N ALA A 98 -6.43 10.35 3.78
CA ALA A 98 -6.38 11.66 4.43
C ALA A 98 -5.82 12.73 3.50
N GLN A 99 -4.79 12.42 2.72
CA GLN A 99 -4.21 13.34 1.75
C GLN A 99 -5.21 13.71 0.66
N ILE A 100 -5.94 12.72 0.14
CA ILE A 100 -6.95 12.93 -0.91
C ILE A 100 -8.07 13.83 -0.38
N GLU A 101 -8.54 13.60 0.83
CA GLU A 101 -9.60 14.42 1.44
C GLU A 101 -9.17 15.88 1.60
N LYS A 102 -7.92 16.11 1.96
CA LYS A 102 -7.39 17.47 2.10
C LYS A 102 -7.31 18.19 0.76
N GLN A 103 -7.14 17.46 -0.33
CA GLN A 103 -7.05 18.04 -1.68
C GLN A 103 -8.41 18.35 -2.27
N SER A 104 -9.46 17.80 -1.70
CA SER A 104 -10.85 18.04 -2.16
C SER A 104 -11.43 19.35 -1.59
#